data_249a5ecfcff49859c9c312fb51c1bb7f
#
_entry.id   249a5ecfcff49859c9c312fb51c1bb7f
#
_cell.length_a   1.000
_cell.length_b   1.000
_cell.length_c   1.000
_cell.angle_alpha   90.00
_cell.angle_beta   90.00
_cell.angle_gamma   90.00
#
_symmetry.space_group_name_H-M   'P 1'
#
loop_
_entity.id
_entity.type
_entity.pdbx_description
1 polymer ?
#
loop_
_entity_poly.entity_id
_entity_poly.type
_entity_poly.pdbx_seq_one_letter_code
_entity_poly.pdbx_strand_id
1 'polypeptide(L)'
;ADAVFKSADMLALPIKNCLSVISDKRKYISKLIINPPRFISDEKKLISQLNELYSNGFRHLLCVNPAYIKIGNEIGFTLHGGFGLNICNSYSLTSLDALGLSDAVVSFELKLIQIEKLNSNIPIGAIVYGYLPLMLTKNCPIRNEIGCQRCKKTISDRTGRNFTVKCHDKDYVEILNSELLFMADKASDLKRLDFGVIMLDNESPQ
;
A
#
# COMPACT_ATOMS: atom_id res chain seq x y z
N ALA A 1 -14.58 13.19 -3.72
CA ALA A 1 -14.19 11.91 -4.37
C ALA A 1 -13.79 12.09 -5.84
N ASP A 2 -14.60 12.77 -6.68
CA ASP A 2 -14.30 12.90 -8.12
C ASP A 2 -13.03 13.72 -8.43
N ALA A 3 -12.63 14.65 -7.56
CA ALA A 3 -11.39 15.42 -7.72
C ALA A 3 -10.14 14.51 -7.64
N VAL A 4 -10.10 13.57 -6.67
CA VAL A 4 -8.99 12.62 -6.50
C VAL A 4 -8.89 11.70 -7.71
N PHE A 5 -10.01 11.20 -8.23
CA PHE A 5 -10.00 10.34 -9.44
C PHE A 5 -9.51 11.07 -10.71
N LYS A 6 -9.63 12.41 -10.74
CA LYS A 6 -9.15 13.22 -11.86
C LYS A 6 -7.66 13.55 -11.76
N SER A 7 -7.14 13.72 -10.54
CA SER A 7 -5.77 14.18 -10.30
C SER A 7 -4.75 13.05 -10.18
N ALA A 8 -5.17 11.84 -9.79
CA ALA A 8 -4.29 10.68 -9.70
C ALA A 8 -4.26 9.88 -11.01
N ASP A 9 -3.10 9.37 -11.40
CA ASP A 9 -2.97 8.45 -12.53
C ASP A 9 -3.59 7.10 -12.18
N MET A 10 -3.25 6.57 -11.00
CA MET A 10 -3.78 5.34 -10.43
C MET A 10 -4.19 5.56 -8.97
N LEU A 11 -5.18 4.80 -8.51
CA LEU A 11 -5.67 4.89 -7.14
C LEU A 11 -5.79 3.51 -6.50
N ALA A 12 -4.99 3.24 -5.48
CA ALA A 12 -5.05 2.00 -4.73
C ALA A 12 -6.12 2.06 -3.63
N LEU A 13 -7.10 1.16 -3.69
CA LEU A 13 -8.20 1.07 -2.73
C LEU A 13 -8.19 -0.27 -1.99
N PRO A 14 -8.49 -0.28 -0.67
CA PRO A 14 -8.71 -1.53 0.05
C PRO A 14 -9.75 -2.41 -0.64
N ILE A 15 -9.54 -3.73 -0.63
CA ILE A 15 -10.40 -4.70 -1.34
C ILE A 15 -11.90 -4.53 -1.02
N LYS A 16 -12.22 -4.24 0.24
CA LYS A 16 -13.61 -3.99 0.67
C LYS A 16 -14.22 -2.74 0.01
N ASN A 17 -13.40 -1.71 -0.23
CA ASN A 17 -13.84 -0.49 -0.88
C ASN A 17 -14.00 -0.71 -2.40
N CYS A 18 -13.16 -1.56 -3.02
CA CYS A 18 -13.32 -1.95 -4.40
C CYS A 18 -14.67 -2.63 -4.64
N LEU A 19 -15.09 -3.55 -3.75
CA LEU A 19 -16.38 -4.21 -3.84
C LEU A 19 -17.56 -3.23 -3.74
N SER A 20 -17.45 -2.19 -2.92
CA SER A 20 -18.50 -1.16 -2.81
C SER A 20 -18.57 -0.19 -3.99
N VAL A 21 -17.49 -0.06 -4.76
CA VAL A 21 -17.40 0.87 -5.91
C VAL A 21 -17.96 0.29 -7.21
N ILE A 22 -18.18 -1.04 -7.27
CA ILE A 22 -18.66 -1.74 -8.49
C ILE A 22 -19.94 -1.12 -9.03
N SER A 23 -20.89 -0.71 -8.17
CA SER A 23 -22.17 -0.13 -8.56
C SER A 23 -22.08 1.31 -9.06
N ASP A 24 -21.25 2.15 -8.44
CA ASP A 24 -21.40 3.60 -8.57
C ASP A 24 -20.34 4.27 -9.48
N LYS A 25 -19.17 3.63 -9.71
CA LYS A 25 -18.01 4.29 -10.33
C LYS A 25 -17.31 3.45 -11.40
N ARG A 26 -18.04 2.66 -12.18
CA ARG A 26 -17.50 1.80 -13.25
C ARG A 26 -16.53 2.52 -14.21
N LYS A 27 -16.74 3.80 -14.48
CA LYS A 27 -15.90 4.60 -15.40
C LYS A 27 -14.45 4.77 -14.93
N TYR A 28 -14.16 4.55 -13.64
CA TYR A 28 -12.82 4.70 -13.07
C TYR A 28 -12.12 3.36 -12.80
N ILE A 29 -12.76 2.22 -13.05
CA ILE A 29 -12.22 0.89 -12.71
C ILE A 29 -10.84 0.66 -13.33
N SER A 30 -10.59 1.17 -14.54
CA SER A 30 -9.28 1.05 -15.20
C SER A 30 -8.13 1.78 -14.51
N LYS A 31 -8.43 2.73 -13.61
CA LYS A 31 -7.44 3.43 -12.79
C LYS A 31 -7.33 2.86 -11.38
N LEU A 32 -8.14 1.85 -11.03
CA LEU A 32 -8.17 1.32 -9.68
C LEU A 32 -7.24 0.13 -9.53
N ILE A 33 -6.36 0.21 -8.54
CA ILE A 33 -5.53 -0.87 -8.06
C ILE A 33 -6.18 -1.46 -6.81
N ILE A 34 -6.41 -2.76 -6.79
CA ILE A 34 -6.88 -3.46 -5.60
C ILE A 34 -5.74 -3.48 -4.59
N ASN A 35 -5.94 -2.91 -3.40
CA ASN A 35 -4.99 -2.98 -2.30
C ASN A 35 -5.49 -4.04 -1.28
N PRO A 36 -4.97 -5.26 -1.33
CA PRO A 36 -5.36 -6.34 -0.43
C PRO A 36 -4.70 -6.17 0.96
N PRO A 37 -5.16 -6.92 1.99
CA PRO A 37 -4.57 -6.87 3.32
C PRO A 37 -3.11 -7.36 3.30
N ARG A 38 -2.23 -6.73 4.06
CA ARG A 38 -0.82 -7.15 4.18
C ARG A 38 -0.67 -8.54 4.83
N PHE A 39 -1.62 -8.93 5.66
CA PHE A 39 -1.68 -10.23 6.32
C PHE A 39 -2.88 -11.03 5.79
N ILE A 40 -2.62 -12.24 5.30
CA ILE A 40 -3.65 -13.13 4.75
C ILE A 40 -4.08 -14.07 5.87
N SER A 41 -5.30 -13.90 6.39
CA SER A 41 -5.90 -14.74 7.42
C SER A 41 -6.79 -15.85 6.84
N ASP A 42 -7.40 -15.59 5.69
CA ASP A 42 -8.27 -16.52 4.97
C ASP A 42 -7.99 -16.44 3.45
N GLU A 43 -7.13 -17.32 2.97
CA GLU A 43 -6.69 -17.35 1.57
C GLU A 43 -7.86 -17.68 0.62
N LYS A 44 -8.73 -18.61 0.99
CA LYS A 44 -9.87 -19.01 0.12
C LYS A 44 -10.85 -17.85 -0.10
N LYS A 45 -11.19 -17.16 0.97
CA LYS A 45 -12.04 -15.97 0.91
C LYS A 45 -11.40 -14.87 0.07
N LEU A 46 -10.10 -14.62 0.28
CA LEU A 46 -9.35 -13.63 -0.47
C LEU A 46 -9.36 -13.93 -1.97
N ILE A 47 -9.04 -15.17 -2.38
CA ILE A 47 -9.04 -15.58 -3.79
C ILE A 47 -10.43 -15.43 -4.39
N SER A 48 -11.49 -15.80 -3.66
CA SER A 48 -12.88 -15.61 -4.11
C SER A 48 -13.21 -14.15 -4.37
N GLN A 49 -12.81 -13.24 -3.47
CA GLN A 49 -13.03 -11.80 -3.63
C GLN A 49 -12.22 -11.21 -4.81
N LEU A 50 -10.99 -11.66 -5.01
CA LEU A 50 -10.17 -11.22 -6.13
C LEU A 50 -10.73 -11.68 -7.47
N ASN A 51 -11.23 -12.91 -7.57
CA ASN A 51 -11.91 -13.41 -8.77
C ASN A 51 -13.21 -12.63 -9.06
N GLU A 52 -13.99 -12.30 -8.04
CA GLU A 52 -15.18 -11.45 -8.17
C GLU A 52 -14.82 -10.07 -8.74
N LEU A 53 -13.80 -9.41 -8.18
CA LEU A 53 -13.31 -8.11 -8.67
C LEU A 53 -12.79 -8.20 -10.10
N TYR A 54 -12.02 -9.23 -10.44
CA TYR A 54 -11.52 -9.45 -11.79
C TYR A 54 -12.66 -9.61 -12.79
N SER A 55 -13.69 -10.39 -12.44
CA SER A 55 -14.90 -10.58 -13.26
C SER A 55 -15.70 -9.29 -13.44
N ASN A 56 -15.61 -8.35 -12.48
CA ASN A 56 -16.21 -7.02 -12.56
C ASN A 56 -15.33 -5.96 -13.26
N GLY A 57 -14.21 -6.36 -13.86
CA GLY A 57 -13.39 -5.50 -14.72
C GLY A 57 -12.17 -4.88 -14.05
N PHE A 58 -11.89 -5.14 -12.78
CA PHE A 58 -10.63 -4.75 -12.17
C PHE A 58 -9.48 -5.52 -12.81
N ARG A 59 -8.36 -4.84 -13.09
CA ARG A 59 -7.21 -5.46 -13.76
C ARG A 59 -5.90 -5.28 -13.01
N HIS A 60 -5.85 -4.44 -11.98
CA HIS A 60 -4.65 -4.05 -11.27
C HIS A 60 -4.68 -4.52 -9.82
N LEU A 61 -3.61 -5.19 -9.38
CA LEU A 61 -3.45 -5.72 -8.03
C LEU A 61 -2.14 -5.22 -7.40
N LEU A 62 -2.21 -4.65 -6.20
CA LEU A 62 -1.03 -4.25 -5.44
C LEU A 62 -0.47 -5.46 -4.66
N CYS A 63 0.74 -5.83 -4.97
CA CYS A 63 1.47 -6.91 -4.28
C CYS A 63 2.17 -6.36 -3.05
N VAL A 64 1.49 -6.34 -1.90
CA VAL A 64 2.03 -5.90 -0.60
C VAL A 64 2.68 -7.04 0.21
N ASN A 65 2.61 -8.26 -0.34
CA ASN A 65 3.15 -9.50 0.21
C ASN A 65 3.50 -10.41 -0.99
N PRO A 66 4.61 -11.16 -0.98
CA PRO A 66 5.01 -12.01 -2.11
C PRO A 66 3.95 -13.02 -2.57
N ALA A 67 3.07 -13.51 -1.68
CA ALA A 67 1.98 -14.42 -2.04
C ALA A 67 1.05 -13.84 -3.11
N TYR A 68 0.87 -12.52 -3.15
CA TYR A 68 0.00 -11.86 -4.15
C TYR A 68 0.57 -11.92 -5.56
N ILE A 69 1.87 -12.13 -5.73
CA ILE A 69 2.48 -12.29 -7.05
C ILE A 69 1.95 -13.58 -7.70
N LYS A 70 1.98 -14.69 -6.95
CA LYS A 70 1.45 -15.96 -7.44
C LYS A 70 -0.06 -15.87 -7.68
N ILE A 71 -0.82 -15.45 -6.67
CA ILE A 71 -2.29 -15.35 -6.76
C ILE A 71 -2.72 -14.45 -7.92
N GLY A 72 -2.05 -13.30 -8.07
CA GLY A 72 -2.40 -12.33 -9.10
C GLY A 72 -2.08 -12.82 -10.51
N ASN A 73 -0.95 -13.51 -10.71
CA ASN A 73 -0.59 -14.15 -11.99
C ASN A 73 -1.60 -15.25 -12.36
N GLU A 74 -1.99 -16.09 -11.41
CA GLU A 74 -2.96 -17.18 -11.65
C GLU A 74 -4.35 -16.64 -12.06
N ILE A 75 -4.77 -15.47 -11.54
CA ILE A 75 -6.04 -14.83 -11.91
C ILE A 75 -5.91 -13.99 -13.19
N GLY A 76 -4.72 -13.47 -13.50
CA GLY A 76 -4.43 -12.66 -14.69
C GLY A 76 -4.40 -11.14 -14.44
N PHE A 77 -4.10 -10.70 -13.23
CA PHE A 77 -3.94 -9.28 -12.91
C PHE A 77 -2.62 -8.70 -13.46
N THR A 78 -2.63 -7.41 -13.76
CA THR A 78 -1.42 -6.59 -13.85
C THR A 78 -0.94 -6.32 -12.42
N LEU A 79 0.32 -6.65 -12.13
CA LEU A 79 0.87 -6.65 -10.78
C LEU A 79 1.71 -5.41 -10.51
N HIS A 80 1.39 -4.70 -9.43
CA HIS A 80 2.11 -3.53 -8.94
C HIS A 80 2.82 -3.88 -7.63
N GLY A 81 4.14 -3.73 -7.57
CA GLY A 81 4.90 -4.02 -6.36
C GLY A 81 4.71 -2.92 -5.30
N GLY A 82 4.11 -3.27 -4.15
CA GLY A 82 3.95 -2.35 -3.03
C GLY A 82 5.19 -2.33 -2.11
N PHE A 83 5.29 -1.31 -1.24
CA PHE A 83 6.39 -1.14 -0.29
C PHE A 83 6.60 -2.35 0.64
N GLY A 84 5.57 -3.16 0.85
CA GLY A 84 5.64 -4.37 1.68
C GLY A 84 6.54 -5.48 1.12
N LEU A 85 6.96 -5.39 -0.14
CA LEU A 85 7.98 -6.28 -0.73
C LEU A 85 9.40 -5.92 -0.29
N ASN A 86 9.58 -4.79 0.38
CA ASN A 86 10.84 -4.31 0.97
C ASN A 86 12.04 -4.37 0.00
N ILE A 87 11.89 -3.74 -1.17
CA ILE A 87 12.86 -3.77 -2.26
C ILE A 87 14.01 -2.80 -1.95
N CYS A 88 15.20 -3.32 -1.67
CA CYS A 88 16.36 -2.54 -1.26
C CYS A 88 17.55 -2.62 -2.24
N ASN A 89 17.47 -3.40 -3.31
CA ASN A 89 18.58 -3.58 -4.25
C ASN A 89 18.10 -4.00 -5.65
N SER A 90 18.99 -3.89 -6.64
CA SER A 90 18.71 -4.23 -8.04
C SER A 90 18.42 -5.72 -8.27
N TYR A 91 18.99 -6.62 -7.48
CA TYR A 91 18.73 -8.07 -7.63
C TYR A 91 17.28 -8.42 -7.28
N SER A 92 16.75 -7.78 -6.21
CA SER A 92 15.33 -7.93 -5.86
C SER A 92 14.43 -7.42 -6.99
N LEU A 93 14.76 -6.27 -7.60
CA LEU A 93 14.01 -5.73 -8.75
C LEU A 93 14.02 -6.68 -9.94
N THR A 94 15.21 -7.19 -10.33
CA THR A 94 15.33 -8.16 -11.43
C THR A 94 14.53 -9.44 -11.16
N SER A 95 14.56 -9.93 -9.91
CA SER A 95 13.81 -11.14 -9.55
C SER A 95 12.30 -10.93 -9.60
N LEU A 96 11.84 -9.75 -9.16
CA LEU A 96 10.42 -9.40 -9.16
C LEU A 96 9.89 -9.09 -10.56
N ASP A 97 10.70 -8.46 -11.41
CA ASP A 97 10.44 -8.31 -12.85
C ASP A 97 10.23 -9.69 -13.51
N ALA A 98 11.15 -10.64 -13.29
CA ALA A 98 11.03 -11.99 -13.79
C ALA A 98 9.79 -12.75 -13.27
N LEU A 99 9.23 -12.35 -12.12
CA LEU A 99 7.97 -12.87 -11.57
C LEU A 99 6.72 -12.16 -12.12
N GLY A 100 6.89 -11.17 -13.02
CA GLY A 100 5.80 -10.51 -13.74
C GLY A 100 5.26 -9.22 -13.10
N LEU A 101 6.03 -8.55 -12.23
CA LEU A 101 5.67 -7.22 -11.78
C LEU A 101 5.80 -6.20 -12.91
N SER A 102 4.81 -5.33 -13.05
CA SER A 102 4.80 -4.23 -14.03
C SER A 102 5.54 -2.99 -13.57
N ASP A 103 5.60 -2.78 -12.27
CA ASP A 103 6.31 -1.70 -11.58
C ASP A 103 6.54 -2.06 -10.11
N ALA A 104 7.31 -1.26 -9.40
CA ALA A 104 7.56 -1.53 -7.99
C ALA A 104 7.85 -0.26 -7.15
N VAL A 105 7.29 -0.23 -5.94
CA VAL A 105 7.66 0.76 -4.92
C VAL A 105 8.84 0.23 -4.13
N VAL A 106 9.95 0.97 -4.16
CA VAL A 106 11.15 0.62 -3.39
C VAL A 106 10.97 0.90 -1.89
N SER A 107 11.81 0.28 -1.07
CA SER A 107 11.75 0.44 0.38
C SER A 107 11.95 1.91 0.78
N PHE A 108 11.10 2.40 1.67
CA PHE A 108 11.22 3.74 2.27
C PHE A 108 12.42 3.87 3.23
N GLU A 109 13.14 2.77 3.50
CA GLU A 109 14.40 2.80 4.25
C GLU A 109 15.59 3.25 3.39
N LEU A 110 15.44 3.27 2.06
CA LEU A 110 16.47 3.74 1.15
C LEU A 110 16.54 5.27 1.10
N LYS A 111 17.76 5.80 1.09
CA LYS A 111 18.00 7.21 0.78
C LYS A 111 17.85 7.44 -0.73
N LEU A 112 17.44 8.65 -1.16
CA LEU A 112 17.29 8.98 -2.58
C LEU A 112 18.54 8.64 -3.40
N ILE A 113 19.74 8.95 -2.89
CA ILE A 113 21.01 8.61 -3.55
C ILE A 113 21.25 7.09 -3.73
N GLN A 114 20.63 6.27 -2.90
CA GLN A 114 20.68 4.82 -3.05
C GLN A 114 19.67 4.34 -4.10
N ILE A 115 18.48 4.95 -4.14
CA ILE A 115 17.46 4.68 -5.17
C ILE A 115 18.01 5.01 -6.55
N GLU A 116 18.72 6.12 -6.70
CA GLU A 116 19.37 6.53 -7.95
C GLU A 116 20.36 5.51 -8.53
N LYS A 117 20.91 4.65 -7.69
CA LYS A 117 21.88 3.60 -8.08
C LYS A 117 21.23 2.27 -8.37
N LEU A 118 19.90 2.16 -8.22
CA LEU A 118 19.19 0.94 -8.56
C LEU A 118 19.10 0.77 -10.07
N ASN A 119 19.43 -0.41 -10.55
CA ASN A 119 19.17 -0.82 -11.92
C ASN A 119 17.85 -1.58 -11.96
N SER A 120 16.94 -1.17 -12.82
CA SER A 120 15.62 -1.78 -12.97
C SER A 120 15.21 -1.79 -14.44
N ASN A 121 14.56 -2.86 -14.87
CA ASN A 121 13.90 -2.94 -16.19
C ASN A 121 12.44 -2.48 -16.11
N ILE A 122 11.87 -2.43 -14.89
CA ILE A 122 10.51 -1.97 -14.64
C ILE A 122 10.54 -0.61 -13.96
N PRO A 123 9.50 0.22 -14.14
CA PRO A 123 9.37 1.50 -13.44
C PRO A 123 9.46 1.36 -11.93
N ILE A 124 10.19 2.26 -11.29
CA ILE A 124 10.34 2.30 -9.84
C ILE A 124 9.79 3.59 -9.25
N GLY A 125 9.07 3.45 -8.14
CA GLY A 125 8.53 4.55 -7.37
C GLY A 125 8.93 4.50 -5.90
N ALA A 126 8.64 5.58 -5.19
CA ALA A 126 8.82 5.66 -3.74
C ALA A 126 7.61 6.31 -3.07
N ILE A 127 7.43 6.05 -1.77
CA ILE A 127 6.47 6.81 -0.96
C ILE A 127 7.03 8.21 -0.78
N VAL A 128 6.27 9.23 -1.21
CA VAL A 128 6.67 10.64 -1.14
C VAL A 128 5.82 11.46 -0.17
N TYR A 129 4.71 10.89 0.30
CA TYR A 129 3.82 11.49 1.29
C TYR A 129 3.10 10.43 2.09
N GLY A 130 2.93 10.67 3.38
CA GLY A 130 2.08 9.91 4.29
C GLY A 130 2.78 9.46 5.57
N TYR A 131 2.04 8.84 6.46
CA TYR A 131 2.58 8.26 7.68
C TYR A 131 3.12 6.85 7.41
N LEU A 132 4.44 6.68 7.53
CA LEU A 132 5.08 5.41 7.23
C LEU A 132 4.69 4.34 8.26
N PRO A 133 4.36 3.11 7.82
CA PRO A 133 4.08 2.00 8.73
C PRO A 133 5.39 1.47 9.34
N LEU A 134 5.49 1.54 10.67
CA LEU A 134 6.66 1.09 11.42
C LEU A 134 6.55 -0.37 11.85
N MET A 135 5.33 -0.82 12.18
CA MET A 135 5.11 -2.16 12.72
C MET A 135 3.77 -2.73 12.25
N LEU A 136 3.80 -4.02 11.93
CA LEU A 136 2.62 -4.84 11.69
C LEU A 136 2.54 -5.91 12.77
N THR A 137 1.42 -6.00 13.49
CA THR A 137 1.24 -6.99 14.56
C THR A 137 -0.19 -7.51 14.64
N LYS A 138 -0.33 -8.81 14.93
CA LYS A 138 -1.64 -9.44 15.22
C LYS A 138 -2.18 -9.01 16.58
N ASN A 139 -1.30 -8.81 17.55
CA ASN A 139 -1.68 -8.42 18.90
C ASN A 139 -1.76 -6.90 19.01
N CYS A 140 -2.97 -6.37 19.12
CA CYS A 140 -3.15 -4.94 19.34
C CYS A 140 -2.69 -4.55 20.76
N PRO A 141 -1.66 -3.68 20.91
CA PRO A 141 -1.18 -3.27 22.22
C PRO A 141 -2.27 -2.58 23.05
N ILE A 142 -3.09 -1.75 22.42
CA ILE A 142 -4.17 -1.01 23.12
C ILE A 142 -5.26 -1.96 23.61
N ARG A 143 -5.67 -2.94 22.78
CA ARG A 143 -6.70 -3.91 23.14
C ARG A 143 -6.28 -4.75 24.32
N ASN A 144 -5.00 -5.11 24.40
CA ASN A 144 -4.48 -5.95 25.47
C ASN A 144 -4.42 -5.23 26.82
N GLU A 145 -4.21 -3.91 26.84
CA GLU A 145 -4.09 -3.13 28.06
C GLU A 145 -5.43 -2.54 28.55
N ILE A 146 -6.14 -1.84 27.66
CA ILE A 146 -7.32 -1.04 28.06
C ILE A 146 -8.62 -1.45 27.34
N GLY A 147 -8.55 -2.41 26.43
CA GLY A 147 -9.68 -2.87 25.62
C GLY A 147 -10.10 -1.91 24.51
N CYS A 148 -10.84 -2.44 23.51
CA CYS A 148 -11.28 -1.66 22.35
C CYS A 148 -12.29 -0.55 22.70
N GLN A 149 -13.05 -0.68 23.78
CA GLN A 149 -14.06 0.33 24.15
C GLN A 149 -13.44 1.67 24.56
N ARG A 150 -12.24 1.64 25.14
CA ARG A 150 -11.48 2.83 25.57
C ARG A 150 -10.37 3.23 24.60
N CYS A 151 -10.34 2.60 23.43
CA CYS A 151 -9.28 2.77 22.44
C CYS A 151 -9.32 4.16 21.79
N LYS A 152 -8.25 4.93 21.97
CA LYS A 152 -8.02 6.21 21.27
C LYS A 152 -7.27 6.06 19.94
N LYS A 153 -6.95 4.82 19.53
CA LYS A 153 -6.14 4.51 18.34
C LYS A 153 -4.75 5.17 18.35
N THR A 154 -4.21 5.44 19.52
CA THR A 154 -2.92 6.11 19.68
C THR A 154 -2.18 5.46 20.84
N ILE A 155 -0.87 5.26 20.66
CA ILE A 155 0.07 4.89 21.73
C ILE A 155 1.15 5.96 21.82
N SER A 156 1.69 6.20 23.01
CA SER A 156 2.76 7.17 23.23
C SER A 156 4.03 6.46 23.67
N ASP A 157 5.17 6.94 23.19
CA ASP A 157 6.46 6.48 23.68
C ASP A 157 6.86 7.19 25.00
N ARG A 158 8.02 6.84 25.54
CA ARG A 158 8.57 7.45 26.77
C ARG A 158 8.88 8.95 26.63
N THR A 159 8.97 9.47 25.42
CA THR A 159 9.23 10.89 25.12
C THR A 159 7.96 11.69 24.91
N GLY A 160 6.77 11.05 24.95
CA GLY A 160 5.47 11.66 24.73
C GLY A 160 5.07 11.78 23.26
N ARG A 161 5.81 11.18 22.32
CA ARG A 161 5.42 11.14 20.92
C ARG A 161 4.26 10.17 20.71
N ASN A 162 3.29 10.58 19.92
CA ASN A 162 2.07 9.82 19.64
C ASN A 162 2.18 9.08 18.30
N PHE A 163 1.91 7.78 18.33
CA PHE A 163 1.90 6.91 17.15
C PHE A 163 0.48 6.43 16.90
N THR A 164 -0.01 6.59 15.69
CA THR A 164 -1.34 6.12 15.30
C THR A 164 -1.36 4.60 15.17
N VAL A 165 -2.38 3.97 15.74
CA VAL A 165 -2.65 2.54 15.62
C VAL A 165 -3.81 2.33 14.67
N LYS A 166 -3.52 1.90 13.45
CA LYS A 166 -4.50 1.61 12.40
C LYS A 166 -4.97 0.17 12.51
N CYS A 167 -6.28 -0.02 12.76
CA CYS A 167 -6.87 -1.34 12.89
C CYS A 167 -7.39 -1.85 11.53
N HIS A 168 -7.08 -3.11 11.21
CA HIS A 168 -7.56 -3.82 10.03
C HIS A 168 -8.52 -4.92 10.46
N ASP A 169 -9.81 -4.55 10.59
CA ASP A 169 -10.95 -5.44 10.87
C ASP A 169 -10.75 -6.40 12.08
N LYS A 170 -9.98 -5.96 13.09
CA LYS A 170 -9.57 -6.72 14.28
C LYS A 170 -8.64 -7.92 14.00
N ASP A 171 -8.21 -8.09 12.78
CA ASP A 171 -7.32 -9.19 12.38
C ASP A 171 -5.85 -8.85 12.70
N TYR A 172 -5.43 -7.64 12.36
CA TYR A 172 -4.11 -7.10 12.69
C TYR A 172 -4.15 -5.58 12.84
N VAL A 173 -3.09 -5.02 13.34
CA VAL A 173 -2.91 -3.56 13.43
C VAL A 173 -1.59 -3.13 12.82
N GLU A 174 -1.56 -1.93 12.27
CA GLU A 174 -0.34 -1.23 11.87
C GLU A 174 -0.11 -0.05 12.81
N ILE A 175 1.13 0.12 13.25
CA ILE A 175 1.57 1.29 13.99
C ILE A 175 2.26 2.20 13.00
N LEU A 176 1.72 3.40 12.82
CA LEU A 176 2.24 4.38 11.89
C LEU A 176 3.24 5.30 12.60
N ASN A 177 4.19 5.86 11.86
CA ASN A 177 5.13 6.84 12.37
C ASN A 177 4.37 8.05 12.98
N SER A 178 4.98 8.69 13.96
CA SER A 178 4.48 9.92 14.57
C SER A 178 4.67 11.14 13.68
N GLU A 179 5.57 11.07 12.72
CA GLU A 179 5.93 12.17 11.82
C GLU A 179 5.50 11.85 10.39
N LEU A 180 4.91 12.85 9.74
CA LEU A 180 4.50 12.78 8.35
C LEU A 180 5.72 12.85 7.44
N LEU A 181 5.89 11.89 6.55
CA LEU A 181 6.78 12.03 5.41
C LEU A 181 6.17 13.05 4.45
N PHE A 182 6.93 14.08 4.11
CA PHE A 182 6.53 15.12 3.16
C PHE A 182 7.73 15.47 2.28
N MET A 183 7.68 15.14 1.00
CA MET A 183 8.80 15.33 0.06
C MET A 183 8.49 16.32 -1.06
N ALA A 184 7.41 17.10 -0.96
CA ALA A 184 7.08 18.08 -2.00
C ALA A 184 8.13 19.21 -2.12
N ASP A 185 8.82 19.54 -1.02
CA ASP A 185 9.94 20.47 -0.99
C ASP A 185 11.20 19.95 -1.70
N LYS A 186 11.26 18.63 -1.99
CA LYS A 186 12.35 17.93 -2.67
C LYS A 186 11.96 17.43 -4.05
N ALA A 187 10.95 18.05 -4.68
CA ALA A 187 10.45 17.62 -5.99
C ALA A 187 11.55 17.58 -7.07
N SER A 188 12.59 18.43 -6.97
CA SER A 188 13.75 18.39 -7.86
C SER A 188 14.55 17.09 -7.75
N ASP A 189 14.60 16.51 -6.55
CA ASP A 189 15.37 15.30 -6.26
C ASP A 189 14.59 14.04 -6.63
N LEU A 190 13.26 14.17 -6.77
CA LEU A 190 12.35 13.08 -7.15
C LEU A 190 12.31 12.78 -8.65
N LYS A 191 12.96 13.59 -9.49
CA LYS A 191 12.93 13.47 -10.97
C LYS A 191 13.44 12.13 -11.50
N ARG A 192 14.12 11.35 -10.69
CA ARG A 192 14.63 10.02 -11.06
C ARG A 192 13.69 8.88 -10.73
N LEU A 193 12.60 9.17 -10.02
CA LEU A 193 11.52 8.22 -9.80
C LEU A 193 10.56 8.27 -11.00
N ASP A 194 10.13 7.10 -11.44
CA ASP A 194 9.11 7.00 -12.50
C ASP A 194 7.74 7.42 -11.97
N PHE A 195 7.47 7.21 -10.68
CA PHE A 195 6.24 7.64 -10.01
C PHE A 195 6.43 7.86 -8.50
N GLY A 196 5.54 8.67 -7.91
CA GLY A 196 5.44 8.90 -6.46
C GLY A 196 4.18 8.29 -5.88
N VAL A 197 4.27 7.72 -4.69
CA VAL A 197 3.12 7.18 -3.94
C VAL A 197 2.74 8.12 -2.82
N ILE A 198 1.49 8.57 -2.82
CA ILE A 198 0.87 9.36 -1.75
C ILE A 198 -0.01 8.42 -0.92
N MET A 199 0.31 8.25 0.36
CA MET A 199 -0.47 7.45 1.29
C MET A 199 -1.39 8.36 2.11
N LEU A 200 -2.70 8.23 1.88
CA LEU A 200 -3.74 8.99 2.58
C LEU A 200 -4.41 8.08 3.62
N ASP A 201 -4.07 8.23 4.88
CA ASP A 201 -4.55 7.38 5.96
C ASP A 201 -5.39 8.11 7.00
N ASN A 202 -5.06 9.37 7.30
CA ASN A 202 -5.66 10.15 8.38
C ASN A 202 -6.21 11.52 7.92
N GLU A 203 -6.05 11.83 6.65
CA GLU A 203 -6.50 13.09 6.07
C GLU A 203 -8.02 13.09 5.95
N SER A 204 -8.66 14.14 6.50
CA SER A 204 -10.08 14.39 6.25
C SER A 204 -10.26 14.97 4.85
N PRO A 205 -11.30 14.59 4.11
CA PRO A 205 -11.66 15.29 2.88
C PRO A 205 -11.96 16.76 3.23
N GLN A 206 -11.19 17.66 2.65
CA GLN A 206 -11.51 19.11 2.66
C GLN A 206 -12.46 19.42 1.54
#